data_5d266360da164c6077deeb5829062940
#
_entry.id   5d266360da164c6077deeb5829062940
#
_cell.length_a   1.000
_cell.length_b   1.000
_cell.length_c   1.000
_cell.angle_alpha   90.00
_cell.angle_beta   90.00
_cell.angle_gamma   90.00
#
_symmetry.space_group_name_H-M   'P 1'
#
loop_
_entity.id
_entity.type
_entity.pdbx_description
1 polymer ?
#
loop_
_entity_poly.entity_id
_entity_poly.type
_entity_poly.pdbx_seq_one_letter_code
_entity_poly.pdbx_strand_id
1 'polypeptide(L)'
;MKKIILIMLTILFSTNLLAHSPPQFDSKSNCTKKRSMLPAIAKLKGYGGGEIIKFNSYTGFDQRTVLIDGHLNNPVEITGYLQLPEGTDKVPIVIRTHSSGGPGDYVWDDFVYHSTQNLLKEGIGVMYIDNFCPRGARETWRDQSRVPLINGAIDALMALKILQAHPRSNGKFGTTGHSRGGTNSLYLADVKLTSKFLEGTKGFDAILPEAAECRMAGFFEKPELTSNTTLLVIHGGADDYTLAKFCKEHVERIKAPAGKVKIDIKEGWHHGWYYGKKPWKEKMAMTLHNCPDVFVDNNGKVTNPIWKEWLIDKYKLYPSEEAWYEAAQNEPRKTFKKIFKAMKKEKCLSKGVTIGGENMNVYMPQFINFFKENLL
;
A
#
# COMPACT_ATOMS: atom_id res chain seq x y z
N MET A 1 0.13 34.39 -57.22
CA MET A 1 0.66 33.94 -55.94
C MET A 1 -0.42 33.12 -55.22
N LYS A 2 -0.35 31.79 -55.30
CA LYS A 2 -1.31 30.88 -54.67
C LYS A 2 -0.82 30.58 -53.25
N LYS A 3 -1.59 30.96 -52.22
CA LYS A 3 -1.32 30.60 -50.83
C LYS A 3 -1.74 29.15 -50.61
N ILE A 4 -0.77 28.28 -50.31
CA ILE A 4 -1.00 26.92 -49.87
C ILE A 4 -1.25 26.98 -48.36
N ILE A 5 -2.48 26.67 -47.95
CA ILE A 5 -2.85 26.50 -46.55
C ILE A 5 -2.51 25.05 -46.18
N LEU A 6 -1.46 24.89 -45.35
CA LEU A 6 -1.09 23.60 -44.77
C LEU A 6 -2.00 23.34 -43.57
N ILE A 7 -3.01 22.48 -43.75
CA ILE A 7 -3.84 22.00 -42.65
C ILE A 7 -3.05 20.88 -41.95
N MET A 8 -2.47 21.19 -40.77
CA MET A 8 -1.97 20.17 -39.84
C MET A 8 -3.14 19.42 -39.25
N LEU A 9 -3.38 18.20 -39.73
CA LEU A 9 -4.29 17.25 -39.08
C LEU A 9 -3.58 16.69 -37.85
N THR A 10 -3.84 17.24 -36.66
CA THR A 10 -3.48 16.62 -35.38
C THR A 10 -4.41 15.42 -35.17
N ILE A 11 -3.94 14.24 -35.50
CA ILE A 11 -4.60 12.98 -35.14
C ILE A 11 -4.39 12.80 -33.63
N LEU A 12 -5.40 13.19 -32.87
CA LEU A 12 -5.54 12.80 -31.47
C LEU A 12 -5.82 11.30 -31.43
N PHE A 13 -4.79 10.49 -31.23
CA PHE A 13 -4.95 9.11 -30.81
C PHE A 13 -5.51 9.14 -29.37
N SER A 14 -6.82 9.24 -29.22
CA SER A 14 -7.46 8.81 -27.99
C SER A 14 -7.39 7.29 -27.95
N THR A 15 -6.33 6.76 -27.31
CA THR A 15 -6.33 5.35 -26.91
C THR A 15 -7.41 5.20 -25.83
N ASN A 16 -8.64 4.93 -26.25
CA ASN A 16 -9.64 4.42 -25.32
C ASN A 16 -9.09 3.11 -24.77
N LEU A 17 -8.63 3.13 -23.51
CA LEU A 17 -8.39 1.91 -22.77
C LEU A 17 -9.75 1.18 -22.72
N LEU A 18 -9.85 0.12 -23.54
CA LEU A 18 -11.02 -0.74 -23.53
C LEU A 18 -11.20 -1.26 -22.09
N ALA A 19 -12.39 -1.15 -21.55
CA ALA A 19 -12.69 -1.67 -20.24
C ALA A 19 -12.24 -3.14 -20.17
N HIS A 20 -11.40 -3.45 -19.20
CA HIS A 20 -10.99 -4.82 -18.94
C HIS A 20 -12.22 -5.57 -18.42
N SER A 21 -12.58 -6.67 -19.06
CA SER A 21 -13.64 -7.56 -18.55
C SER A 21 -12.98 -8.55 -17.59
N PRO A 22 -13.06 -8.33 -16.27
CA PRO A 22 -12.40 -9.20 -15.32
C PRO A 22 -12.96 -10.63 -15.45
N PRO A 23 -12.10 -11.65 -15.42
CA PRO A 23 -12.56 -13.02 -15.47
C PRO A 23 -13.41 -13.35 -14.25
N GLN A 24 -14.30 -14.33 -14.37
CA GLN A 24 -15.02 -14.86 -13.22
C GLN A 24 -14.03 -15.44 -12.22
N PHE A 25 -13.91 -14.82 -11.05
CA PHE A 25 -12.97 -15.21 -10.02
C PHE A 25 -13.65 -15.21 -8.65
N ASP A 26 -13.77 -16.39 -8.04
CA ASP A 26 -14.30 -16.52 -6.69
C ASP A 26 -13.20 -16.38 -5.63
N SER A 27 -13.06 -15.17 -5.10
CA SER A 27 -12.11 -14.89 -4.02
C SER A 27 -12.41 -15.64 -2.72
N LYS A 28 -13.65 -16.13 -2.50
CA LYS A 28 -13.98 -16.88 -1.27
C LYS A 28 -13.38 -18.27 -1.31
N SER A 29 -13.55 -19.00 -2.39
CA SER A 29 -12.99 -20.35 -2.54
C SER A 29 -11.48 -20.34 -2.67
N ASN A 30 -10.90 -19.28 -3.24
CA ASN A 30 -9.45 -19.16 -3.46
C ASN A 30 -8.66 -18.61 -2.27
N CYS A 31 -9.30 -17.90 -1.32
CA CYS A 31 -8.68 -17.43 -0.08
C CYS A 31 -9.14 -18.28 1.12
N THR A 32 -8.83 -19.58 1.12
CA THR A 32 -9.28 -20.53 2.14
C THR A 32 -8.10 -21.12 2.91
N LYS A 33 -8.33 -21.53 4.17
CA LYS A 33 -7.34 -22.21 5.01
C LYS A 33 -5.98 -21.50 5.05
N LYS A 34 -5.97 -20.17 5.05
CA LYS A 34 -4.76 -19.33 5.05
C LYS A 34 -3.88 -19.51 3.79
N ARG A 35 -4.44 -19.94 2.69
CA ARG A 35 -3.72 -20.06 1.41
C ARG A 35 -3.93 -18.79 0.58
N SER A 36 -2.86 -18.35 -0.10
CA SER A 36 -2.94 -17.24 -1.04
C SER A 36 -3.80 -17.56 -2.25
N MET A 37 -4.48 -16.52 -2.77
CA MET A 37 -5.22 -16.62 -4.02
C MET A 37 -4.36 -16.31 -5.27
N LEU A 38 -3.13 -15.81 -5.11
CA LEU A 38 -2.28 -15.45 -6.25
C LEU A 38 -1.99 -16.62 -7.20
N PRO A 39 -1.78 -17.88 -6.75
CA PRO A 39 -1.65 -19.01 -7.67
C PRO A 39 -2.89 -19.26 -8.54
N ALA A 40 -4.08 -18.91 -8.06
CA ALA A 40 -5.28 -18.99 -8.87
C ALA A 40 -5.39 -17.83 -9.86
N ILE A 41 -5.01 -16.62 -9.45
CA ILE A 41 -4.94 -15.43 -10.31
C ILE A 41 -3.96 -15.66 -11.47
N ALA A 42 -2.78 -16.22 -11.20
CA ALA A 42 -1.75 -16.50 -12.20
C ALA A 42 -2.23 -17.44 -13.34
N LYS A 43 -3.30 -18.20 -13.12
CA LYS A 43 -3.91 -19.09 -14.13
C LYS A 43 -5.00 -18.44 -14.96
N LEU A 44 -5.42 -17.23 -14.62
CA LEU A 44 -6.47 -16.54 -15.36
C LEU A 44 -5.96 -16.04 -16.70
N LYS A 45 -6.84 -16.04 -17.71
CA LYS A 45 -6.52 -15.48 -19.04
C LYS A 45 -6.14 -14.01 -18.92
N GLY A 46 -4.98 -13.63 -19.47
CA GLY A 46 -4.44 -12.29 -19.40
C GLY A 46 -3.58 -11.98 -18.16
N TYR A 47 -3.50 -12.95 -17.21
CA TYR A 47 -2.66 -12.82 -16.01
C TYR A 47 -1.50 -13.83 -15.97
N GLY A 48 -1.37 -14.71 -16.97
CA GLY A 48 -0.32 -15.72 -17.03
C GLY A 48 1.06 -15.15 -17.36
N GLY A 49 2.08 -16.03 -17.39
CA GLY A 49 3.45 -15.68 -17.80
C GLY A 49 4.37 -15.24 -16.67
N GLY A 50 3.89 -15.18 -15.44
CA GLY A 50 4.71 -14.88 -14.26
C GLY A 50 4.99 -16.10 -13.38
N GLU A 51 5.79 -15.91 -12.35
CA GLU A 51 6.17 -16.93 -11.38
C GLU A 51 5.57 -16.68 -10.00
N ILE A 52 5.27 -17.77 -9.28
CA ILE A 52 4.84 -17.73 -7.89
C ILE A 52 6.07 -17.88 -7.00
N ILE A 53 6.30 -16.86 -6.18
CA ILE A 53 7.39 -16.82 -5.22
C ILE A 53 6.81 -16.90 -3.81
N LYS A 54 7.28 -17.86 -3.02
CA LYS A 54 6.92 -18.01 -1.61
C LYS A 54 8.10 -17.58 -0.75
N PHE A 55 7.82 -16.85 0.31
CA PHE A 55 8.85 -16.36 1.20
C PHE A 55 8.33 -16.20 2.64
N ASN A 56 9.26 -16.27 3.59
CA ASN A 56 8.97 -16.05 4.98
C ASN A 56 8.83 -14.55 5.26
N SER A 57 7.81 -14.21 6.01
CA SER A 57 7.53 -12.89 6.53
C SER A 57 7.02 -12.98 7.97
N TYR A 58 6.58 -11.88 8.53
CA TYR A 58 6.19 -11.78 9.92
C TYR A 58 4.92 -10.97 10.09
N THR A 59 4.18 -11.23 11.18
CA THR A 59 3.00 -10.43 11.52
C THR A 59 3.38 -9.47 12.64
N GLY A 60 3.55 -8.19 12.31
CA GLY A 60 3.78 -7.09 13.25
C GLY A 60 2.48 -6.38 13.63
N PHE A 61 2.55 -5.58 14.70
CA PHE A 61 1.44 -4.74 15.15
C PHE A 61 1.53 -3.32 14.55
N ASP A 62 2.67 -2.66 14.73
CA ASP A 62 3.00 -1.33 14.23
C ASP A 62 4.53 -1.19 14.04
N GLN A 63 5.01 -0.01 13.67
CA GLN A 63 6.44 0.25 13.50
C GLN A 63 7.25 -0.02 14.76
N ARG A 64 6.70 0.28 15.93
CA ARG A 64 7.36 0.06 17.21
C ARG A 64 7.70 -1.42 17.42
N THR A 65 6.72 -2.33 17.22
CA THR A 65 6.94 -3.76 17.43
C THR A 65 7.98 -4.33 16.46
N VAL A 66 8.15 -3.68 15.33
CA VAL A 66 9.17 -4.03 14.34
C VAL A 66 10.55 -3.53 14.76
N LEU A 67 10.65 -2.33 15.32
CA LEU A 67 11.93 -1.67 15.58
C LEU A 67 12.59 -2.04 16.90
N ILE A 68 11.81 -2.12 17.99
CA ILE A 68 12.37 -2.27 19.33
C ILE A 68 12.97 -3.64 19.53
N ASP A 69 12.32 -4.68 19.10
CA ASP A 69 12.65 -6.03 19.48
C ASP A 69 12.98 -6.99 18.35
N GLY A 70 13.13 -6.55 17.14
CA GLY A 70 13.53 -7.38 16.02
C GLY A 70 12.58 -8.54 15.64
N HIS A 71 11.38 -8.43 15.73
CA HIS A 71 10.13 -9.06 15.75
C HIS A 71 9.78 -10.04 14.76
N LEU A 72 10.56 -11.00 14.63
CA LEU A 72 10.43 -12.24 13.89
C LEU A 72 9.56 -13.29 14.63
N ASN A 73 8.85 -12.86 15.68
CA ASN A 73 8.14 -13.77 16.59
C ASN A 73 6.84 -14.36 16.03
N ASN A 74 6.27 -13.78 14.99
CA ASN A 74 5.00 -14.24 14.41
C ASN A 74 5.20 -14.56 12.92
N PRO A 75 5.92 -15.64 12.58
CA PRO A 75 6.24 -15.99 11.21
C PRO A 75 4.98 -16.34 10.40
N VAL A 76 5.01 -16.00 9.12
CA VAL A 76 3.97 -16.34 8.15
C VAL A 76 4.60 -16.52 6.76
N GLU A 77 4.23 -17.58 6.05
CA GLU A 77 4.60 -17.74 4.65
C GLU A 77 3.71 -16.84 3.79
N ILE A 78 4.33 -15.95 3.03
CA ILE A 78 3.67 -15.04 2.08
C ILE A 78 3.90 -15.56 0.67
N THR A 79 2.93 -15.29 -0.19
CA THR A 79 3.02 -15.57 -1.62
C THR A 79 3.08 -14.25 -2.38
N GLY A 80 4.04 -14.16 -3.30
CA GLY A 80 4.11 -13.15 -4.33
C GLY A 80 3.85 -13.75 -5.70
N TYR A 81 3.41 -12.93 -6.65
CA TYR A 81 3.29 -13.25 -8.06
C TYR A 81 4.08 -12.23 -8.86
N LEU A 82 5.21 -12.65 -9.44
CA LEU A 82 6.13 -11.80 -10.20
C LEU A 82 5.86 -11.96 -11.70
N GLN A 83 5.54 -10.85 -12.36
CA GLN A 83 5.49 -10.74 -13.82
C GLN A 83 6.66 -9.90 -14.30
N LEU A 84 7.37 -10.41 -15.30
CA LEU A 84 8.53 -9.75 -15.90
C LEU A 84 8.25 -9.45 -17.38
N PRO A 85 8.86 -8.41 -17.94
CA PRO A 85 8.87 -8.19 -19.39
C PRO A 85 9.44 -9.41 -20.13
N GLU A 86 9.05 -9.58 -21.38
CA GLU A 86 9.63 -10.60 -22.25
C GLU A 86 11.15 -10.45 -22.38
N GLY A 87 11.83 -11.54 -22.70
CA GLY A 87 13.29 -11.55 -22.85
C GLY A 87 14.04 -12.00 -21.59
N THR A 88 15.34 -11.80 -21.59
CA THR A 88 16.28 -12.27 -20.54
C THR A 88 17.01 -11.15 -19.80
N ASP A 89 16.80 -9.89 -20.21
CA ASP A 89 17.48 -8.75 -19.62
C ASP A 89 17.10 -8.53 -18.15
N LYS A 90 18.02 -7.97 -17.42
CA LYS A 90 17.77 -7.51 -16.04
C LYS A 90 16.94 -6.24 -16.08
N VAL A 91 15.88 -6.20 -15.29
CA VAL A 91 14.90 -5.11 -15.28
C VAL A 91 14.65 -4.60 -13.86
N PRO A 92 14.20 -3.35 -13.70
CA PRO A 92 13.71 -2.87 -12.42
C PRO A 92 12.37 -3.55 -12.09
N ILE A 93 12.04 -3.63 -10.80
CA ILE A 93 10.82 -4.30 -10.34
C ILE A 93 10.04 -3.41 -9.40
N VAL A 94 8.73 -3.27 -9.64
CA VAL A 94 7.78 -2.58 -8.75
C VAL A 94 7.03 -3.61 -7.91
N ILE A 95 7.13 -3.49 -6.58
CA ILE A 95 6.35 -4.30 -5.65
C ILE A 95 5.01 -3.59 -5.40
N ARG A 96 3.91 -4.31 -5.58
CA ARG A 96 2.56 -3.80 -5.43
C ARG A 96 1.84 -4.46 -4.27
N THR A 97 1.37 -3.65 -3.31
CA THR A 97 0.55 -4.09 -2.19
C THR A 97 -0.91 -3.70 -2.43
N HIS A 98 -1.84 -4.62 -2.15
CA HIS A 98 -3.26 -4.40 -2.39
C HIS A 98 -3.92 -3.47 -1.35
N SER A 99 -5.09 -2.96 -1.68
CA SER A 99 -5.93 -2.14 -0.81
C SER A 99 -6.61 -2.97 0.30
N SER A 100 -7.55 -2.37 1.02
CA SER A 100 -8.43 -3.08 1.97
C SER A 100 -9.38 -4.08 1.30
N GLY A 101 -9.52 -4.06 -0.03
CA GLY A 101 -10.23 -5.06 -0.83
C GLY A 101 -9.53 -6.42 -0.85
N GLY A 102 -8.23 -6.43 -0.62
CA GLY A 102 -7.41 -7.64 -0.61
C GLY A 102 -6.85 -7.99 -1.99
N PRO A 103 -6.18 -9.15 -2.14
CA PRO A 103 -5.53 -9.53 -3.40
C PRO A 103 -6.51 -9.75 -4.57
N GLY A 104 -7.82 -9.79 -4.32
CA GLY A 104 -8.84 -9.75 -5.37
C GLY A 104 -8.81 -8.48 -6.21
N ASP A 105 -8.30 -7.37 -5.66
CA ASP A 105 -8.14 -6.10 -6.39
C ASP A 105 -7.26 -6.27 -7.63
N TYR A 106 -6.30 -7.18 -7.62
CA TYR A 106 -5.44 -7.46 -8.77
C TYR A 106 -6.21 -7.99 -10.00
N VAL A 107 -7.42 -8.52 -9.79
CA VAL A 107 -8.29 -9.02 -10.85
C VAL A 107 -9.40 -8.04 -11.21
N TRP A 108 -10.00 -7.39 -10.20
CA TRP A 108 -11.22 -6.60 -10.39
C TRP A 108 -10.98 -5.12 -10.61
N ASP A 109 -9.79 -4.65 -10.35
CA ASP A 109 -9.41 -3.24 -10.56
C ASP A 109 -8.75 -3.08 -11.93
N ASP A 110 -9.46 -2.47 -12.87
CA ASP A 110 -8.98 -2.22 -14.23
C ASP A 110 -7.69 -1.41 -14.24
N PHE A 111 -7.54 -0.45 -13.32
CA PHE A 111 -6.29 0.32 -13.22
C PHE A 111 -5.11 -0.57 -12.83
N VAL A 112 -5.29 -1.48 -11.88
CA VAL A 112 -4.23 -2.41 -11.47
C VAL A 112 -3.79 -3.27 -12.65
N TYR A 113 -4.73 -3.80 -13.41
CA TYR A 113 -4.44 -4.60 -14.60
C TYR A 113 -3.70 -3.78 -15.67
N HIS A 114 -4.29 -2.68 -16.11
CA HIS A 114 -3.73 -1.87 -17.20
C HIS A 114 -2.39 -1.23 -16.84
N SER A 115 -2.22 -0.72 -15.62
CA SER A 115 -0.95 -0.14 -15.18
C SER A 115 0.16 -1.18 -15.11
N THR A 116 -0.16 -2.42 -14.74
CA THR A 116 0.81 -3.53 -14.79
C THR A 116 1.22 -3.84 -16.21
N GLN A 117 0.26 -3.98 -17.14
CA GLN A 117 0.59 -4.25 -18.55
C GLN A 117 1.41 -3.12 -19.16
N ASN A 118 1.16 -1.87 -18.77
CA ASN A 118 1.94 -0.73 -19.26
C ASN A 118 3.36 -0.71 -18.65
N LEU A 119 3.53 -1.00 -17.35
CA LEU A 119 4.88 -1.13 -16.76
C LEU A 119 5.69 -2.24 -17.44
N LEU A 120 5.09 -3.39 -17.72
CA LEU A 120 5.76 -4.49 -18.43
C LEU A 120 6.20 -4.08 -19.85
N LYS A 121 5.36 -3.35 -20.59
CA LYS A 121 5.72 -2.79 -21.92
C LYS A 121 6.88 -1.79 -21.86
N GLU A 122 7.01 -1.05 -20.76
CA GLU A 122 8.11 -0.12 -20.52
C GLU A 122 9.37 -0.81 -19.96
N GLY A 123 9.40 -2.14 -19.89
CA GLY A 123 10.57 -2.89 -19.39
C GLY A 123 10.66 -2.97 -17.85
N ILE A 124 9.57 -2.73 -17.14
CA ILE A 124 9.52 -2.74 -15.67
C ILE A 124 8.72 -3.96 -15.20
N GLY A 125 9.33 -4.84 -14.39
CA GLY A 125 8.65 -5.98 -13.77
C GLY A 125 7.71 -5.55 -12.65
N VAL A 126 6.69 -6.36 -12.36
CA VAL A 126 5.71 -6.10 -11.28
C VAL A 126 5.53 -7.35 -10.42
N MET A 127 5.66 -7.21 -9.11
CA MET A 127 5.36 -8.25 -8.14
C MET A 127 4.13 -7.89 -7.30
N TYR A 128 3.09 -8.70 -7.36
CA TYR A 128 1.95 -8.64 -6.44
C TYR A 128 2.23 -9.43 -5.18
N ILE A 129 1.72 -8.97 -4.03
CA ILE A 129 1.87 -9.65 -2.74
C ILE A 129 0.48 -9.86 -2.11
N ASP A 130 0.25 -11.06 -1.58
CA ASP A 130 -0.95 -11.37 -0.81
C ASP A 130 -0.70 -11.23 0.70
N ASN A 131 -1.02 -10.06 1.24
CA ASN A 131 -0.84 -9.76 2.66
C ASN A 131 -1.94 -10.36 3.56
N PHE A 132 -3.07 -10.79 3.01
CA PHE A 132 -4.28 -11.10 3.79
C PHE A 132 -4.58 -12.57 3.91
N CYS A 133 -4.64 -13.32 2.81
CA CYS A 133 -5.08 -14.71 2.85
C CYS A 133 -4.22 -15.58 3.78
N PRO A 134 -2.88 -15.47 3.80
CA PRO A 134 -2.03 -16.19 4.74
C PRO A 134 -2.34 -15.86 6.21
N ARG A 135 -2.84 -14.64 6.48
CA ARG A 135 -3.26 -14.20 7.81
C ARG A 135 -4.75 -14.50 8.12
N GLY A 136 -5.44 -15.24 7.23
CA GLY A 136 -6.84 -15.63 7.40
C GLY A 136 -7.83 -14.47 7.24
N ALA A 137 -7.49 -13.47 6.45
CA ALA A 137 -8.39 -12.40 6.04
C ALA A 137 -8.45 -12.34 4.51
N ARG A 138 -9.61 -12.11 3.95
CA ARG A 138 -9.79 -11.92 2.51
C ARG A 138 -9.83 -10.44 2.14
N GLU A 139 -10.43 -9.65 3.00
CA GLU A 139 -10.63 -8.21 2.88
C GLU A 139 -10.70 -7.58 4.28
N THR A 140 -10.48 -6.28 4.38
CA THR A 140 -10.53 -5.55 5.67
C THR A 140 -11.39 -4.28 5.60
N TRP A 141 -11.91 -3.87 4.45
CA TRP A 141 -12.61 -2.61 4.29
C TRP A 141 -13.89 -2.47 5.16
N ARG A 142 -14.53 -3.61 5.51
CA ARG A 142 -15.66 -3.65 6.44
C ARG A 142 -15.24 -3.76 7.91
N ASP A 143 -14.04 -4.27 8.15
CA ASP A 143 -13.49 -4.50 9.48
C ASP A 143 -11.95 -4.40 9.42
N GLN A 144 -11.43 -3.19 9.62
CA GLN A 144 -10.01 -2.90 9.56
C GLN A 144 -9.21 -3.61 10.66
N SER A 145 -9.87 -4.15 11.72
CA SER A 145 -9.22 -4.85 12.82
C SER A 145 -8.65 -6.22 12.49
N ARG A 146 -8.89 -6.74 11.28
CA ARG A 146 -8.51 -8.10 10.89
C ARG A 146 -7.02 -8.30 10.72
N VAL A 147 -6.33 -7.31 10.17
CA VAL A 147 -4.88 -7.34 9.93
C VAL A 147 -4.30 -5.97 10.28
N PRO A 148 -3.28 -5.86 11.14
CA PRO A 148 -2.60 -4.60 11.39
C PRO A 148 -2.01 -3.97 10.12
N LEU A 149 -1.96 -2.64 10.07
CA LEU A 149 -1.58 -1.89 8.85
C LEU A 149 -0.16 -2.19 8.37
N ILE A 150 0.80 -2.28 9.28
CA ILE A 150 2.23 -2.44 8.98
C ILE A 150 2.58 -3.71 8.18
N ASN A 151 1.70 -4.74 8.20
CA ASN A 151 2.05 -6.05 7.65
C ASN A 151 2.34 -6.05 6.15
N GLY A 152 1.67 -5.21 5.37
CA GLY A 152 1.98 -5.09 3.95
C GLY A 152 3.36 -4.49 3.69
N ALA A 153 3.83 -3.58 4.56
CA ALA A 153 5.18 -3.03 4.46
C ALA A 153 6.23 -4.07 4.83
N ILE A 154 6.02 -4.84 5.92
CA ILE A 154 6.91 -5.94 6.30
C ILE A 154 7.03 -6.95 5.14
N ASP A 155 5.90 -7.36 4.57
CA ASP A 155 5.88 -8.31 3.46
C ASP A 155 6.61 -7.76 2.22
N ALA A 156 6.45 -6.46 1.92
CA ALA A 156 7.15 -5.82 0.81
C ALA A 156 8.68 -5.73 1.05
N LEU A 157 9.14 -5.51 2.27
CA LEU A 157 10.57 -5.54 2.61
C LEU A 157 11.14 -6.95 2.48
N MET A 158 10.42 -7.98 2.92
CA MET A 158 10.84 -9.37 2.76
C MET A 158 10.86 -9.79 1.28
N ALA A 159 9.89 -9.32 0.48
CA ALA A 159 9.90 -9.52 -0.97
C ALA A 159 11.08 -8.81 -1.64
N LEU A 160 11.37 -7.55 -1.25
CA LEU A 160 12.52 -6.80 -1.77
C LEU A 160 13.83 -7.55 -1.53
N LYS A 161 14.02 -8.10 -0.32
CA LYS A 161 15.22 -8.87 0.05
C LYS A 161 15.46 -10.06 -0.90
N ILE A 162 14.39 -10.75 -1.29
CA ILE A 162 14.46 -11.87 -2.25
C ILE A 162 14.70 -11.36 -3.67
N LEU A 163 14.01 -10.31 -4.08
CA LEU A 163 14.13 -9.77 -5.42
C LEU A 163 15.49 -9.13 -5.69
N GLN A 164 16.21 -8.67 -4.66
CA GLN A 164 17.59 -8.19 -4.81
C GLN A 164 18.55 -9.30 -5.31
N ALA A 165 18.27 -10.55 -4.97
CA ALA A 165 19.02 -11.71 -5.45
C ALA A 165 18.41 -12.35 -6.72
N HIS A 166 17.30 -11.84 -7.24
CA HIS A 166 16.64 -12.41 -8.40
C HIS A 166 17.47 -12.21 -9.68
N PRO A 167 17.70 -13.26 -10.52
CA PRO A 167 18.60 -13.19 -11.66
C PRO A 167 18.18 -12.14 -12.70
N ARG A 168 16.89 -11.84 -12.83
CA ARG A 168 16.34 -10.83 -13.72
C ARG A 168 16.25 -9.43 -13.10
N SER A 169 16.70 -9.21 -11.87
CA SER A 169 16.72 -7.89 -11.24
C SER A 169 17.94 -7.08 -11.66
N ASN A 170 17.75 -5.79 -11.98
CA ASN A 170 18.84 -4.83 -12.20
C ASN A 170 19.24 -4.08 -10.91
N GLY A 171 18.64 -4.40 -9.77
CA GLY A 171 18.90 -3.76 -8.47
C GLY A 171 18.17 -2.43 -8.23
N LYS A 172 17.26 -2.02 -9.14
CA LYS A 172 16.37 -0.88 -8.91
C LYS A 172 14.96 -1.33 -8.59
N PHE A 173 14.36 -0.75 -7.55
CA PHE A 173 13.07 -1.18 -7.05
C PHE A 173 12.12 -0.03 -6.78
N GLY A 174 10.87 -0.21 -7.20
CA GLY A 174 9.76 0.67 -6.82
C GLY A 174 8.75 -0.03 -5.93
N THR A 175 7.90 0.75 -5.28
CA THR A 175 6.71 0.24 -4.58
C THR A 175 5.52 1.16 -4.72
N THR A 176 4.33 0.58 -4.76
CA THR A 176 3.07 1.31 -4.85
C THR A 176 1.92 0.51 -4.24
N GLY A 177 0.83 1.17 -4.03
CA GLY A 177 -0.45 0.62 -3.64
C GLY A 177 -1.44 1.70 -3.29
N HIS A 178 -2.71 1.35 -3.31
CA HIS A 178 -3.82 2.26 -3.02
C HIS A 178 -4.37 2.05 -1.61
N SER A 179 -4.82 3.11 -0.97
CA SER A 179 -5.48 3.04 0.34
C SER A 179 -4.57 2.38 1.38
N ARG A 180 -4.94 1.25 1.95
CA ARG A 180 -4.07 0.44 2.81
C ARG A 180 -2.73 0.10 2.13
N GLY A 181 -2.74 -0.22 0.84
CA GLY A 181 -1.52 -0.42 0.05
C GLY A 181 -0.67 0.84 -0.05
N GLY A 182 -1.30 2.01 -0.18
CA GLY A 182 -0.63 3.30 -0.12
C GLY A 182 0.03 3.56 1.24
N THR A 183 -0.67 3.23 2.34
CA THR A 183 -0.11 3.29 3.69
C THR A 183 1.09 2.35 3.83
N ASN A 184 1.00 1.12 3.27
CA ASN A 184 2.11 0.18 3.27
C ASN A 184 3.33 0.75 2.53
N SER A 185 3.12 1.34 1.35
CA SER A 185 4.20 1.98 0.58
C SER A 185 4.79 3.19 1.31
N LEU A 186 3.98 3.97 2.02
CA LEU A 186 4.47 5.13 2.77
C LEU A 186 5.36 4.74 3.97
N TYR A 187 5.08 3.63 4.65
CA TYR A 187 5.99 3.08 5.68
C TYR A 187 7.38 2.80 5.13
N LEU A 188 7.47 2.34 3.86
CA LEU A 188 8.72 1.96 3.21
C LEU A 188 9.62 3.14 2.86
N ALA A 189 9.11 4.37 2.97
CA ALA A 189 9.89 5.57 2.78
C ALA A 189 10.83 5.88 3.97
N ASP A 190 10.50 5.38 5.19
CA ASP A 190 11.27 5.68 6.39
C ASP A 190 12.51 4.79 6.52
N VAL A 191 13.67 5.44 6.64
CA VAL A 191 14.98 4.76 6.76
C VAL A 191 15.06 3.87 8.00
N LYS A 192 14.39 4.21 9.09
CA LYS A 192 14.44 3.42 10.33
C LYS A 192 13.80 2.06 10.14
N LEU A 193 12.67 1.99 9.41
CA LEU A 193 12.03 0.73 9.10
C LEU A 193 12.85 -0.08 8.09
N THR A 194 13.29 0.55 6.99
CA THR A 194 14.02 -0.13 5.92
C THR A 194 15.36 -0.66 6.40
N SER A 195 16.14 0.11 7.16
CA SER A 195 17.45 -0.31 7.68
C SER A 195 17.37 -1.52 8.60
N LYS A 196 16.27 -1.65 9.37
CA LYS A 196 16.07 -2.79 10.27
C LYS A 196 15.95 -4.12 9.53
N PHE A 197 15.27 -4.13 8.37
CA PHE A 197 15.06 -5.36 7.61
C PHE A 197 16.14 -5.63 6.57
N LEU A 198 16.77 -4.60 6.05
CA LEU A 198 17.63 -4.72 4.88
C LEU A 198 19.12 -4.80 5.24
N GLU A 199 19.51 -4.64 6.52
CA GLU A 199 20.87 -4.85 7.03
C GLU A 199 21.97 -4.23 6.13
N GLY A 200 21.80 -2.94 5.78
CA GLY A 200 22.75 -2.23 4.93
C GLY A 200 22.56 -2.42 3.43
N THR A 201 21.57 -3.19 3.00
CA THR A 201 21.17 -3.24 1.60
C THR A 201 20.27 -2.05 1.24
N LYS A 202 20.20 -1.74 -0.05
CA LYS A 202 19.44 -0.62 -0.57
C LYS A 202 17.92 -0.82 -0.41
N GLY A 203 17.20 0.23 0.01
CA GLY A 203 15.74 0.29 -0.01
C GLY A 203 15.17 0.51 -1.42
N PHE A 204 13.96 1.08 -1.48
CA PHE A 204 13.29 1.40 -2.73
C PHE A 204 13.81 2.70 -3.34
N ASP A 205 13.96 2.74 -4.67
CA ASP A 205 14.32 3.93 -5.44
C ASP A 205 13.13 4.86 -5.68
N ALA A 206 11.95 4.27 -5.90
CA ALA A 206 10.71 4.97 -6.24
C ALA A 206 9.55 4.48 -5.38
N ILE A 207 8.91 5.38 -4.65
CA ILE A 207 7.76 5.07 -3.78
C ILE A 207 6.58 5.95 -4.18
N LEU A 208 5.46 5.33 -4.57
CA LEU A 208 4.24 6.01 -4.98
C LEU A 208 3.04 5.52 -4.16
N PRO A 209 2.78 6.10 -2.98
CA PRO A 209 1.58 5.83 -2.20
C PRO A 209 0.37 6.55 -2.79
N GLU A 210 -0.74 5.82 -2.94
CA GLU A 210 -2.01 6.33 -3.45
C GLU A 210 -3.06 6.32 -2.35
N ALA A 211 -3.71 7.45 -2.05
CA ALA A 211 -4.79 7.57 -1.06
C ALA A 211 -4.46 6.92 0.30
N ALA A 212 -3.26 7.14 0.81
CA ALA A 212 -2.78 6.53 2.05
C ALA A 212 -3.55 7.00 3.29
N GLU A 213 -3.66 6.16 4.32
CA GLU A 213 -4.05 6.58 5.67
C GLU A 213 -2.81 7.09 6.40
N CYS A 214 -2.75 8.38 6.69
CA CYS A 214 -1.55 9.04 7.17
C CYS A 214 -1.60 9.46 8.65
N ARG A 215 -2.71 9.22 9.35
CA ARG A 215 -2.91 9.65 10.73
C ARG A 215 -2.92 8.50 11.74
N MET A 216 -3.58 7.40 11.38
CA MET A 216 -3.83 6.26 12.28
C MET A 216 -2.87 5.08 12.05
N ALA A 217 -1.84 5.31 11.27
CA ALA A 217 -0.94 4.24 10.83
C ALA A 217 0.23 3.97 11.80
N GLY A 218 0.44 4.79 12.83
CA GLY A 218 1.57 4.64 13.76
C GLY A 218 2.91 5.01 13.12
N PHE A 219 2.92 6.00 12.23
CA PHE A 219 4.15 6.55 11.66
C PHE A 219 5.01 7.23 12.72
N PHE A 220 6.31 7.36 12.44
CA PHE A 220 7.17 8.20 13.27
C PHE A 220 6.72 9.65 13.25
N GLU A 221 6.83 10.33 14.41
CA GLU A 221 6.62 11.77 14.47
C GLU A 221 7.62 12.54 13.61
N LYS A 222 8.86 12.03 13.54
CA LYS A 222 9.95 12.59 12.75
C LYS A 222 10.46 11.55 11.76
N PRO A 223 9.72 11.31 10.68
CA PRO A 223 10.15 10.36 9.67
C PRO A 223 11.33 10.92 8.88
N GLU A 224 12.21 10.02 8.39
CA GLU A 224 13.36 10.37 7.58
C GLU A 224 13.40 9.51 6.32
N LEU A 225 13.44 10.15 5.14
CA LEU A 225 13.47 9.46 3.87
C LEU A 225 14.79 8.68 3.69
N THR A 226 14.69 7.47 3.19
CA THR A 226 15.86 6.71 2.71
C THR A 226 16.59 7.48 1.60
N SER A 227 17.90 7.63 1.69
CA SER A 227 18.71 8.60 0.93
C SER A 227 18.55 8.56 -0.58
N ASN A 228 18.33 7.38 -1.18
CA ASN A 228 18.21 7.22 -2.63
C ASN A 228 16.76 7.19 -3.14
N THR A 229 15.80 7.34 -2.25
CA THR A 229 14.37 7.22 -2.56
C THR A 229 13.81 8.52 -3.13
N THR A 230 12.96 8.41 -4.15
CA THR A 230 12.03 9.48 -4.56
C THR A 230 10.63 9.09 -4.12
N LEU A 231 9.95 9.95 -3.36
CA LEU A 231 8.60 9.74 -2.83
C LEU A 231 7.63 10.72 -3.50
N LEU A 232 6.60 10.18 -4.16
CA LEU A 232 5.48 10.97 -4.68
C LEU A 232 4.17 10.43 -4.11
N VAL A 233 3.56 11.14 -3.19
CA VAL A 233 2.23 10.80 -2.65
C VAL A 233 1.16 11.37 -3.57
N ILE A 234 0.22 10.54 -4.03
CA ILE A 234 -0.97 10.98 -4.77
C ILE A 234 -2.20 10.83 -3.89
N HIS A 235 -2.99 11.88 -3.81
CA HIS A 235 -4.19 11.87 -2.98
C HIS A 235 -5.37 12.61 -3.62
N GLY A 236 -6.59 12.12 -3.35
CA GLY A 236 -7.80 12.81 -3.75
C GLY A 236 -8.16 13.94 -2.79
N GLY A 237 -8.42 15.14 -3.30
CA GLY A 237 -8.85 16.30 -2.47
C GLY A 237 -10.27 16.14 -1.89
N ALA A 238 -11.12 15.33 -2.54
CA ALA A 238 -12.47 15.00 -2.08
C ALA A 238 -12.55 13.61 -1.40
N ASP A 239 -11.42 13.00 -1.06
CA ASP A 239 -11.37 11.71 -0.38
C ASP A 239 -11.85 11.86 1.08
N ASP A 240 -13.01 11.27 1.38
CA ASP A 240 -13.61 11.23 2.71
C ASP A 240 -13.37 9.90 3.44
N TYR A 241 -12.60 8.98 2.85
CA TYR A 241 -12.19 7.73 3.46
C TYR A 241 -10.85 7.86 4.18
N THR A 242 -9.83 8.36 3.48
CA THR A 242 -8.52 8.74 4.00
C THR A 242 -8.29 10.20 3.65
N LEU A 243 -8.19 11.09 4.65
CA LEU A 243 -8.21 12.52 4.38
C LEU A 243 -6.86 13.04 3.90
N ALA A 244 -6.82 13.68 2.73
CA ALA A 244 -5.60 14.24 2.11
C ALA A 244 -4.80 15.16 3.03
N LYS A 245 -5.48 15.93 3.90
CA LYS A 245 -4.83 16.85 4.85
C LYS A 245 -3.81 16.16 5.75
N PHE A 246 -4.11 14.93 6.22
CA PHE A 246 -3.21 14.18 7.09
C PHE A 246 -1.96 13.68 6.36
N CYS A 247 -2.09 13.33 5.08
CA CYS A 247 -0.95 12.99 4.26
C CYS A 247 -0.09 14.22 3.93
N LYS A 248 -0.70 15.39 3.72
CA LYS A 248 0.02 16.64 3.57
C LYS A 248 0.85 16.94 4.81
N GLU A 249 0.23 16.93 5.99
CA GLU A 249 0.91 17.11 7.28
C GLU A 249 2.02 16.06 7.51
N HIS A 250 1.82 14.81 7.09
CA HIS A 250 2.84 13.76 7.20
C HIS A 250 4.03 14.03 6.29
N VAL A 251 3.78 14.36 5.02
CA VAL A 251 4.81 14.68 4.03
C VAL A 251 5.67 15.87 4.47
N GLU A 252 5.06 16.92 5.04
CA GLU A 252 5.75 18.09 5.56
C GLU A 252 6.70 17.78 6.74
N ARG A 253 6.45 16.68 7.47
CA ARG A 253 7.34 16.23 8.57
C ARG A 253 8.50 15.36 8.10
N ILE A 254 8.48 14.84 6.88
CA ILE A 254 9.53 13.94 6.39
C ILE A 254 10.83 14.73 6.17
N LYS A 255 11.86 14.39 6.90
CA LYS A 255 13.22 14.91 6.65
C LYS A 255 13.76 14.23 5.38
N ALA A 256 14.05 15.02 4.35
CA ALA A 256 14.51 14.52 3.06
C ALA A 256 15.38 15.56 2.34
N PRO A 257 16.22 15.15 1.38
CA PRO A 257 16.87 16.05 0.44
C PRO A 257 15.83 16.82 -0.39
N ALA A 258 16.17 18.03 -0.81
CA ALA A 258 15.28 18.90 -1.58
C ALA A 258 14.77 18.18 -2.86
N GLY A 259 13.46 18.29 -3.10
CA GLY A 259 12.79 17.73 -4.28
C GLY A 259 12.55 16.22 -4.26
N LYS A 260 13.01 15.49 -3.24
CA LYS A 260 12.84 14.03 -3.14
C LYS A 260 11.48 13.60 -2.58
N VAL A 261 10.78 14.47 -1.89
CA VAL A 261 9.43 14.21 -1.36
C VAL A 261 8.46 15.20 -1.97
N LYS A 262 7.37 14.68 -2.54
CA LYS A 262 6.28 15.48 -3.10
C LYS A 262 4.94 14.87 -2.74
N ILE A 263 3.93 15.72 -2.62
CA ILE A 263 2.52 15.32 -2.57
C ILE A 263 1.75 16.06 -3.67
N ASP A 264 0.92 15.34 -4.40
CA ASP A 264 0.03 15.86 -5.43
C ASP A 264 -1.41 15.56 -5.04
N ILE A 265 -2.13 16.57 -4.60
CA ILE A 265 -3.53 16.47 -4.20
C ILE A 265 -4.39 16.87 -5.38
N LYS A 266 -5.15 15.91 -5.89
CA LYS A 266 -6.05 16.06 -7.03
C LYS A 266 -7.41 16.58 -6.59
N GLU A 267 -7.70 17.83 -6.89
CA GLU A 267 -8.96 18.46 -6.52
C GLU A 267 -10.16 17.67 -7.08
N GLY A 268 -11.19 17.49 -6.28
CA GLY A 268 -12.42 16.79 -6.66
C GLY A 268 -12.31 15.27 -6.81
N TRP A 269 -11.12 14.66 -6.64
CA TRP A 269 -11.00 13.21 -6.71
C TRP A 269 -11.36 12.56 -5.37
N HIS A 270 -12.21 11.53 -5.44
CA HIS A 270 -12.58 10.70 -4.30
C HIS A 270 -11.66 9.48 -4.15
N HIS A 271 -11.81 8.73 -3.06
CA HIS A 271 -11.12 7.46 -2.86
C HIS A 271 -11.38 6.49 -4.02
N GLY A 272 -10.33 5.88 -4.61
CA GLY A 272 -10.49 5.01 -5.78
C GLY A 272 -10.86 5.76 -7.07
N TRP A 273 -10.32 6.94 -7.27
CA TRP A 273 -10.57 7.84 -8.43
C TRP A 273 -10.41 7.21 -9.80
N TYR A 274 -9.87 6.02 -9.92
CA TYR A 274 -9.63 5.28 -11.16
C TYR A 274 -10.48 4.01 -11.33
N TYR A 275 -11.49 3.79 -10.49
CA TYR A 275 -12.35 2.59 -10.57
C TYR A 275 -13.25 2.53 -11.79
N GLY A 276 -13.21 3.52 -12.70
CA GLY A 276 -13.99 3.56 -13.94
C GLY A 276 -15.50 3.72 -13.72
N LYS A 277 -15.90 4.24 -12.56
CA LYS A 277 -17.30 4.45 -12.18
C LYS A 277 -17.48 5.82 -11.53
N LYS A 278 -18.58 6.48 -11.77
CA LYS A 278 -18.96 7.71 -11.05
C LYS A 278 -18.89 7.47 -9.54
N PRO A 279 -18.51 8.49 -8.75
CA PRO A 279 -18.46 8.35 -7.30
C PRO A 279 -19.79 7.88 -6.71
N TRP A 280 -19.71 6.93 -5.75
CA TRP A 280 -20.89 6.41 -5.04
C TRP A 280 -20.64 6.31 -3.54
N LYS A 281 -21.70 6.26 -2.74
CA LYS A 281 -21.61 6.04 -1.29
C LYS A 281 -21.46 4.56 -0.97
N GLU A 282 -20.29 4.19 -0.41
CA GLU A 282 -20.05 2.86 0.15
C GLU A 282 -20.38 2.85 1.64
N LYS A 283 -21.61 2.43 1.96
CA LYS A 283 -22.19 2.52 3.32
C LYS A 283 -21.49 1.66 4.37
N MET A 284 -20.82 0.59 3.95
CA MET A 284 -20.22 -0.38 4.88
C MET A 284 -18.72 -0.15 5.12
N ALA A 285 -18.07 0.70 4.33
CA ALA A 285 -16.67 0.99 4.50
C ALA A 285 -16.40 1.70 5.83
N MET A 286 -15.46 1.14 6.60
CA MET A 286 -15.10 1.65 7.93
C MET A 286 -13.94 2.62 7.81
N THR A 287 -14.13 3.85 8.28
CA THR A 287 -13.08 4.88 8.36
C THR A 287 -12.67 5.18 9.80
N LEU A 288 -11.42 5.61 9.96
CA LEU A 288 -10.74 5.87 11.24
C LEU A 288 -10.49 7.37 11.48
N HIS A 289 -10.82 8.24 10.54
CA HIS A 289 -10.39 9.65 10.54
C HIS A 289 -10.92 10.49 11.71
N ASN A 290 -11.91 10.01 12.46
CA ASN A 290 -12.40 10.67 13.68
C ASN A 290 -11.72 10.14 14.96
N CYS A 291 -10.88 9.12 14.85
CA CYS A 291 -10.13 8.61 16.00
C CYS A 291 -8.89 9.48 16.28
N PRO A 292 -8.36 9.45 17.52
CA PRO A 292 -7.09 10.12 17.83
C PRO A 292 -5.97 9.60 16.94
N ASP A 293 -5.02 10.46 16.62
CA ASP A 293 -3.83 10.09 15.86
C ASP A 293 -2.98 9.03 16.58
N VAL A 294 -2.24 8.27 15.80
CA VAL A 294 -1.24 7.33 16.30
C VAL A 294 0.09 7.67 15.65
N PHE A 295 0.98 8.26 16.43
CA PHE A 295 2.38 8.44 16.07
C PHE A 295 3.27 7.78 17.11
N VAL A 296 4.49 7.44 16.71
CA VAL A 296 5.50 6.89 17.60
C VAL A 296 6.74 7.78 17.61
N ASP A 297 7.37 7.91 18.78
CA ASP A 297 8.66 8.60 18.91
C ASP A 297 9.83 7.73 18.41
N ASN A 298 11.05 8.24 18.50
CA ASN A 298 12.24 7.50 18.08
C ASN A 298 12.52 6.27 18.95
N ASN A 299 11.94 6.18 20.14
CA ASN A 299 12.05 5.04 21.05
C ASN A 299 10.89 4.06 20.88
N GLY A 300 10.00 4.33 19.90
CA GLY A 300 8.83 3.52 19.61
C GLY A 300 7.69 3.68 20.61
N LYS A 301 7.67 4.72 21.44
CA LYS A 301 6.51 5.02 22.27
C LYS A 301 5.41 5.71 21.48
N VAL A 302 4.17 5.32 21.71
CA VAL A 302 3.00 6.04 21.20
C VAL A 302 2.93 7.40 21.91
N THR A 303 2.92 8.47 21.12
CA THR A 303 3.07 9.83 21.65
C THR A 303 1.77 10.46 22.11
N ASN A 304 0.62 10.05 21.53
CA ASN A 304 -0.67 10.56 21.97
C ASN A 304 -1.13 9.88 23.26
N PRO A 305 -1.25 10.63 24.39
CA PRO A 305 -1.54 10.07 25.72
C PRO A 305 -2.94 9.43 25.84
N ILE A 306 -3.86 9.78 24.93
CA ILE A 306 -5.23 9.24 24.95
C ILE A 306 -5.26 7.72 24.78
N TRP A 307 -4.26 7.15 24.12
CA TRP A 307 -4.17 5.71 23.95
C TRP A 307 -3.85 4.99 25.25
N LYS A 308 -2.96 5.59 26.07
CA LYS A 308 -2.71 5.11 27.43
C LYS A 308 -3.96 5.24 28.30
N GLU A 309 -4.60 6.40 28.29
CA GLU A 309 -5.86 6.63 28.99
C GLU A 309 -6.90 5.56 28.64
N TRP A 310 -7.14 5.32 27.35
CA TRP A 310 -8.16 4.34 26.94
C TRP A 310 -7.80 2.91 27.29
N LEU A 311 -6.58 2.50 26.98
CA LEU A 311 -6.20 1.09 27.05
C LEU A 311 -5.85 0.63 28.46
N ILE A 312 -5.34 1.53 29.30
CA ILE A 312 -4.84 1.22 30.65
C ILE A 312 -5.79 1.78 31.70
N ASP A 313 -6.01 3.09 31.70
CA ASP A 313 -6.69 3.76 32.80
C ASP A 313 -8.22 3.56 32.76
N LYS A 314 -8.85 3.71 31.59
CA LYS A 314 -10.31 3.67 31.43
C LYS A 314 -10.87 2.25 31.23
N TYR A 315 -10.34 1.53 30.24
CA TYR A 315 -10.87 0.21 29.89
C TYR A 315 -10.11 -0.96 30.51
N LYS A 316 -8.99 -0.70 31.16
CA LYS A 316 -8.16 -1.70 31.85
C LYS A 316 -7.88 -2.94 30.97
N LEU A 317 -7.63 -2.71 29.66
CA LEU A 317 -7.33 -3.78 28.72
C LEU A 317 -5.94 -4.37 28.94
N TYR A 318 -5.06 -3.57 29.54
CA TYR A 318 -3.69 -3.91 29.92
C TYR A 318 -3.40 -3.30 31.31
N PRO A 319 -2.59 -3.98 32.15
CA PRO A 319 -2.24 -3.44 33.48
C PRO A 319 -1.23 -2.29 33.42
N SER A 320 -0.44 -2.19 32.34
CA SER A 320 0.56 -1.14 32.12
C SER A 320 0.85 -0.95 30.61
N GLU A 321 1.62 0.07 30.29
CA GLU A 321 2.13 0.31 28.93
C GLU A 321 3.04 -0.82 28.45
N GLU A 322 3.91 -1.31 29.33
CA GLU A 322 4.83 -2.43 29.04
C GLU A 322 4.03 -3.69 28.70
N ALA A 323 3.00 -4.02 29.47
CA ALA A 323 2.15 -5.17 29.19
C ALA A 323 1.35 -5.01 27.88
N TRP A 324 0.95 -3.79 27.53
CA TRP A 324 0.37 -3.52 26.23
C TRP A 324 1.38 -3.75 25.11
N TYR A 325 2.60 -3.27 25.27
CA TYR A 325 3.67 -3.40 24.29
C TYR A 325 4.09 -4.86 24.09
N GLU A 326 4.24 -5.61 25.17
CA GLU A 326 4.49 -7.04 25.13
C GLU A 326 3.37 -7.82 24.43
N ALA A 327 2.12 -7.50 24.72
CA ALA A 327 0.97 -8.11 24.06
C ALA A 327 0.90 -7.74 22.56
N ALA A 328 1.26 -6.52 22.18
CA ALA A 328 1.31 -6.10 20.78
C ALA A 328 2.38 -6.88 20.00
N GLN A 329 3.49 -7.22 20.64
CA GLN A 329 4.57 -8.01 20.07
C GLN A 329 4.21 -9.50 19.94
N ASN A 330 3.69 -10.09 20.99
CA ASN A 330 3.44 -11.53 21.04
C ASN A 330 2.10 -11.93 20.40
N GLU A 331 1.09 -11.07 20.48
CA GLU A 331 -0.27 -11.30 19.97
C GLU A 331 -0.80 -10.13 19.12
N PRO A 332 -0.10 -9.72 18.03
CA PRO A 332 -0.38 -8.47 17.30
C PRO A 332 -1.83 -8.36 16.84
N ARG A 333 -2.40 -9.43 16.31
CA ARG A 333 -3.78 -9.42 15.81
C ARG A 333 -4.82 -9.33 16.93
N LYS A 334 -4.57 -9.99 18.05
CA LYS A 334 -5.48 -9.97 19.22
C LYS A 334 -5.45 -8.60 19.88
N THR A 335 -4.27 -8.04 20.01
CA THR A 335 -4.06 -6.67 20.52
C THR A 335 -4.75 -5.65 19.64
N PHE A 336 -4.56 -5.73 18.33
CA PHE A 336 -5.20 -4.85 17.37
C PHE A 336 -6.73 -4.88 17.48
N LYS A 337 -7.34 -6.08 17.60
CA LYS A 337 -8.77 -6.22 17.83
C LYS A 337 -9.25 -5.61 19.16
N LYS A 338 -8.45 -5.70 20.22
CA LYS A 338 -8.79 -5.06 21.51
C LYS A 338 -8.81 -3.53 21.40
N ILE A 339 -7.86 -2.95 20.68
CA ILE A 339 -7.81 -1.51 20.40
C ILE A 339 -9.04 -1.07 19.61
N PHE A 340 -9.42 -1.79 18.57
CA PHE A 340 -10.65 -1.50 17.82
C PHE A 340 -11.92 -1.59 18.68
N LYS A 341 -11.96 -2.45 19.70
CA LYS A 341 -13.06 -2.46 20.67
C LYS A 341 -13.10 -1.19 21.51
N ALA A 342 -11.96 -0.66 21.93
CA ALA A 342 -11.88 0.63 22.61
C ALA A 342 -12.34 1.77 21.70
N MET A 343 -11.82 1.85 20.48
CA MET A 343 -12.22 2.83 19.47
C MET A 343 -13.73 2.81 19.21
N LYS A 344 -14.33 1.62 19.15
CA LYS A 344 -15.79 1.47 19.00
C LYS A 344 -16.56 2.01 20.22
N LYS A 345 -16.08 1.78 21.44
CA LYS A 345 -16.68 2.32 22.67
C LYS A 345 -16.58 3.84 22.72
N GLU A 346 -15.49 4.41 22.24
CA GLU A 346 -15.28 5.86 22.11
C GLU A 346 -16.01 6.47 20.90
N LYS A 347 -16.72 5.67 20.11
CA LYS A 347 -17.52 6.09 18.94
C LYS A 347 -16.72 6.88 17.89
N CYS A 348 -15.41 6.69 17.82
CA CYS A 348 -14.57 7.37 16.84
C CYS A 348 -14.54 6.66 15.48
N LEU A 349 -14.98 5.38 15.42
CA LEU A 349 -15.13 4.67 14.16
C LEU A 349 -16.38 5.14 13.43
N SER A 350 -16.26 5.47 12.17
CA SER A 350 -17.37 5.83 11.30
C SER A 350 -17.54 4.83 10.16
N LYS A 351 -18.71 4.87 9.51
CA LYS A 351 -18.99 4.11 8.30
C LYS A 351 -19.65 4.99 7.26
N GLY A 352 -19.43 4.63 6.00
CA GLY A 352 -20.00 5.33 4.87
C GLY A 352 -19.09 6.43 4.35
N VAL A 353 -18.51 6.16 3.20
CA VAL A 353 -17.56 7.03 2.50
C VAL A 353 -17.96 7.14 1.03
N THR A 354 -17.45 8.14 0.33
CA THR A 354 -17.60 8.27 -1.12
C THR A 354 -16.38 7.63 -1.80
N ILE A 355 -16.61 6.67 -2.68
CA ILE A 355 -15.54 6.02 -3.44
C ILE A 355 -15.85 6.05 -4.94
N GLY A 356 -14.79 5.88 -5.76
CA GLY A 356 -14.92 5.82 -7.21
C GLY A 356 -14.52 7.10 -7.92
N GLY A 357 -14.38 6.99 -9.22
CA GLY A 357 -14.00 8.05 -10.15
C GLY A 357 -13.69 7.48 -11.52
N GLU A 358 -13.70 8.34 -12.53
CA GLU A 358 -13.46 8.00 -13.93
C GLU A 358 -12.12 8.60 -14.43
N ASN A 359 -11.14 8.78 -13.52
CA ASN A 359 -9.90 9.50 -13.78
C ASN A 359 -8.72 8.59 -14.18
N MET A 360 -8.97 7.31 -14.51
CA MET A 360 -7.93 6.35 -14.86
C MET A 360 -7.05 6.85 -16.02
N ASN A 361 -7.66 7.35 -17.10
CA ASN A 361 -6.93 7.82 -18.29
C ASN A 361 -6.07 9.05 -18.02
N VAL A 362 -6.49 9.91 -17.08
CA VAL A 362 -5.73 11.10 -16.67
C VAL A 362 -4.57 10.72 -15.76
N TYR A 363 -4.78 9.74 -14.88
CA TYR A 363 -3.81 9.32 -13.89
C TYR A 363 -2.75 8.35 -14.43
N MET A 364 -3.12 7.46 -15.35
CA MET A 364 -2.23 6.41 -15.88
C MET A 364 -0.88 6.95 -16.40
N PRO A 365 -0.82 8.04 -17.21
CA PRO A 365 0.46 8.58 -17.65
C PRO A 365 1.34 9.07 -16.50
N GLN A 366 0.77 9.72 -15.50
CA GLN A 366 1.53 10.18 -14.33
C GLN A 366 2.12 9.01 -13.54
N PHE A 367 1.34 7.96 -13.34
CA PHE A 367 1.76 6.73 -12.66
C PHE A 367 2.93 6.06 -13.39
N ILE A 368 2.81 5.85 -14.70
CA ILE A 368 3.84 5.18 -15.51
C ILE A 368 5.11 6.04 -15.58
N ASN A 369 4.98 7.34 -15.86
CA ASN A 369 6.13 8.24 -15.96
C ASN A 369 6.93 8.33 -14.67
N PHE A 370 6.26 8.34 -13.51
CA PHE A 370 6.96 8.34 -12.23
C PHE A 370 7.93 7.17 -12.08
N PHE A 371 7.50 5.95 -12.43
CA PHE A 371 8.38 4.78 -12.34
C PHE A 371 9.44 4.77 -13.45
N LYS A 372 9.14 5.21 -14.66
CA LYS A 372 10.13 5.35 -15.73
C LYS A 372 11.25 6.30 -15.33
N GLU A 373 10.94 7.50 -14.90
CA GLU A 373 11.90 8.54 -14.53
C GLU A 373 12.82 8.14 -13.37
N ASN A 374 12.36 7.26 -12.47
CA ASN A 374 13.12 6.89 -11.28
C ASN A 374 13.74 5.49 -11.33
N LEU A 375 13.32 4.63 -12.26
CA LEU A 375 13.79 3.25 -12.34
C LEU A 375 14.54 2.91 -13.64
N LEU A 376 14.29 3.61 -14.75
CA LEU A 376 15.01 3.43 -16.00
C LEU A 376 16.13 4.46 -16.15
#